data_f8f7ecf844671ff1d52f8fdd3de7f2a4
#
_entry.id   f8f7ecf844671ff1d52f8fdd3de7f2a4
#
_cell.length_a   1.000
_cell.length_b   1.000
_cell.length_c   1.000
_cell.angle_alpha   90.00
_cell.angle_beta   90.00
_cell.angle_gamma   90.00
#
_symmetry.space_group_name_H-M   'P 1'
#
loop_
_entity.id
_entity.type
_entity.pdbx_description
1 polymer ?
#
loop_
_entity_poly.entity_id
_entity_poly.type
_entity_poly.pdbx_seq_one_letter_code
_entity_poly.pdbx_strand_id
1 'polypeptide(L)'
;GVIFKDPAADPTDPEAGWQMADEYLSGDVRAKLRMAQFAAETNPAFAVNVEALTKAQPRELEASEIDVRLGATWLDPDIIQKFMTETFQIPYYLRHAVKVRYSPYTAEWRVEGKTATGRSDIISSETYGTSRANAYKILEETLNLKDVRIYDTIEDAEGKPKRVLNKRETMLAQQKQQVIKDAFANWVWQDPPRRIALIKQYNELFNSTRPREYDGSHIKFVGMNPEITLREHQRNAIAHVLYGGNTLLAHEVGAGKTYEMAASAMEAKRLGLCQKSLFVVPNHLTEQWASEFLNLYPNAKLLVARRKDFETANRKKFCARIATGDYDAVIIGHSQFERIPLSFERQERIIQEQIYETLAAINELKVHAGENFSIKQMEKTRKTLETKLEKLRSDERKDDVITFEQLGVDRLFVDESHAFKNLFLTTKMRNVAGLSTSEAQKSSDMFGKCRYLDEITGGRGVVFATGTPVSNSMTELYTVMRYLQYSTLQQKKLTHFDCWASTF
;
A
#
# COMPACT_ATOMS: atom_id res chain seq x y z
N GLY A 1 13.70 21.36 23.88
CA GLY A 1 13.98 20.33 22.90
C GLY A 1 15.08 20.79 21.95
N VAL A 2 15.80 19.86 21.36
CA VAL A 2 16.78 20.17 20.31
C VAL A 2 16.04 20.31 18.98
N ILE A 3 16.39 21.33 18.19
CA ILE A 3 15.84 21.56 16.86
C ILE A 3 16.97 21.49 15.82
N PHE A 4 16.63 21.02 14.63
CA PHE A 4 17.55 20.94 13.49
C PHE A 4 16.96 21.68 12.29
N LYS A 5 17.81 22.36 11.51
CA LYS A 5 17.41 22.93 10.22
C LYS A 5 17.58 21.89 9.14
N ASP A 6 16.51 21.64 8.37
CA ASP A 6 16.58 20.75 7.22
C ASP A 6 17.41 21.40 6.10
N PRO A 7 18.48 20.75 5.61
CA PRO A 7 19.27 21.29 4.50
C PRO A 7 18.51 21.43 3.18
N ALA A 8 17.38 20.69 3.03
CA ALA A 8 16.53 20.78 1.84
C ALA A 8 15.55 21.96 1.85
N ALA A 9 15.43 22.66 2.99
CA ALA A 9 14.55 23.81 3.09
C ALA A 9 15.09 25.00 2.28
N ASP A 10 14.20 25.94 1.95
CA ASP A 10 14.55 27.14 1.21
C ASP A 10 15.68 27.91 1.94
N PRO A 11 16.86 28.05 1.32
CA PRO A 11 17.98 28.74 1.94
C PRO A 11 17.74 30.25 2.08
N THR A 12 16.79 30.83 1.36
CA THR A 12 16.43 32.24 1.41
C THR A 12 15.49 32.58 2.57
N ASP A 13 14.80 31.57 3.14
CA ASP A 13 13.95 31.75 4.31
C ASP A 13 14.66 31.21 5.57
N PRO A 14 15.11 32.07 6.49
CA PRO A 14 15.75 31.64 7.72
C PRO A 14 14.82 30.89 8.69
N GLU A 15 13.53 31.10 8.57
CA GLU A 15 12.48 30.47 9.41
C GLU A 15 12.05 29.08 8.88
N ALA A 16 12.30 28.81 7.59
CA ALA A 16 11.89 27.55 6.97
C ALA A 16 12.76 26.36 7.40
N GLY A 17 12.14 25.19 7.49
CA GLY A 17 12.82 23.90 7.64
C GLY A 17 13.34 23.57 9.04
N TRP A 18 12.95 24.31 10.05
CA TRP A 18 13.24 23.94 11.44
C TRP A 18 12.32 22.81 11.90
N GLN A 19 12.92 21.72 12.35
CA GLN A 19 12.23 20.52 12.82
C GLN A 19 12.70 20.14 14.22
N MET A 20 11.78 19.60 15.04
CA MET A 20 12.14 19.01 16.32
C MET A 20 12.99 17.75 16.10
N ALA A 21 13.80 17.38 17.07
CA ALA A 21 14.72 16.24 16.96
C ALA A 21 13.98 14.91 16.66
N ASP A 22 12.80 14.68 17.25
CA ASP A 22 11.97 13.51 17.01
C ASP A 22 11.48 13.43 15.56
N GLU A 23 11.23 14.56 14.93
CA GLU A 23 10.84 14.66 13.53
C GLU A 23 12.06 14.56 12.60
N TYR A 24 13.10 15.35 12.85
CA TYR A 24 14.29 15.39 12.00
C TYR A 24 15.03 14.04 11.96
N LEU A 25 15.19 13.39 13.13
CA LEU A 25 15.90 12.12 13.30
C LEU A 25 15.03 10.89 13.06
N SER A 26 13.94 11.03 12.32
CA SER A 26 13.02 9.97 11.91
C SER A 26 12.76 9.98 10.40
N GLY A 27 11.98 9.02 9.91
CA GLY A 27 11.78 8.84 8.47
C GLY A 27 13.02 8.24 7.80
N ASP A 28 13.27 8.55 6.53
CA ASP A 28 14.46 8.06 5.81
C ASP A 28 15.75 8.78 6.29
N VAL A 29 16.27 8.29 7.42
CA VAL A 29 17.46 8.86 8.06
C VAL A 29 18.73 8.65 7.23
N ARG A 30 18.78 7.67 6.32
CA ARG A 30 19.91 7.49 5.41
C ARG A 30 19.95 8.57 4.34
N ALA A 31 18.81 8.86 3.73
CA ALA A 31 18.71 9.96 2.76
C ALA A 31 19.02 11.31 3.42
N LYS A 32 18.45 11.55 4.61
CA LYS A 32 18.74 12.78 5.39
C LYS A 32 20.22 12.92 5.74
N LEU A 33 20.89 11.82 6.11
CA LEU A 33 22.33 11.86 6.39
C LEU A 33 23.15 12.25 5.16
N ARG A 34 22.86 11.66 3.99
CA ARG A 34 23.54 12.03 2.73
C ARG A 34 23.36 13.52 2.40
N MET A 35 22.14 14.03 2.56
CA MET A 35 21.85 15.46 2.34
C MET A 35 22.58 16.37 3.34
N ALA A 36 22.61 15.98 4.62
CA ALA A 36 23.33 16.73 5.65
C ALA A 36 24.85 16.72 5.41
N GLN A 37 25.43 15.60 4.98
CA GLN A 37 26.84 15.50 4.61
C GLN A 37 27.19 16.44 3.45
N PHE A 38 26.38 16.42 2.38
CA PHE A 38 26.56 17.31 1.24
C PHE A 38 26.45 18.80 1.65
N ALA A 39 25.45 19.13 2.48
CA ALA A 39 25.29 20.49 2.98
C ALA A 39 26.46 20.94 3.89
N ALA A 40 27.02 20.02 4.69
CA ALA A 40 28.15 20.32 5.57
C ALA A 40 29.45 20.62 4.82
N GLU A 41 29.61 20.16 3.57
CA GLU A 41 30.74 20.52 2.70
C GLU A 41 30.75 22.02 2.38
N THR A 42 29.59 22.64 2.24
CA THR A 42 29.45 24.06 1.93
C THR A 42 29.20 24.93 3.16
N ASN A 43 28.53 24.39 4.17
CA ASN A 43 28.20 25.09 5.42
C ASN A 43 28.49 24.21 6.64
N PRO A 44 29.60 24.45 7.37
CA PRO A 44 30.01 23.69 8.55
C PRO A 44 28.97 23.64 9.67
N ALA A 45 27.98 24.54 9.70
CA ALA A 45 26.91 24.53 10.69
C ALA A 45 26.09 23.23 10.63
N PHE A 46 26.01 22.57 9.48
CA PHE A 46 25.32 21.28 9.33
C PHE A 46 26.11 20.08 9.87
N ALA A 47 27.32 20.26 10.39
CA ALA A 47 28.08 19.18 11.06
C ALA A 47 27.30 18.57 12.25
N VAL A 48 26.52 19.39 12.97
CA VAL A 48 25.65 18.95 14.06
C VAL A 48 24.57 17.98 13.54
N ASN A 49 23.99 18.26 12.37
CA ASN A 49 23.02 17.40 11.72
C ASN A 49 23.64 16.05 11.34
N VAL A 50 24.86 16.07 10.78
CA VAL A 50 25.60 14.86 10.39
C VAL A 50 25.86 13.99 11.62
N GLU A 51 26.35 14.58 12.73
CA GLU A 51 26.61 13.85 13.96
C GLU A 51 25.33 13.20 14.52
N ALA A 52 24.26 13.97 14.61
CA ALA A 52 22.97 13.48 15.13
C ALA A 52 22.37 12.38 14.25
N LEU A 53 22.36 12.56 12.92
CA LEU A 53 21.85 11.58 11.97
C LEU A 53 22.72 10.31 11.91
N THR A 54 24.04 10.42 12.11
CA THR A 54 24.92 9.25 12.22
C THR A 54 24.56 8.39 13.41
N LYS A 55 24.28 9.01 14.57
CA LYS A 55 23.81 8.28 15.77
C LYS A 55 22.40 7.70 15.63
N ALA A 56 21.57 8.31 14.77
CA ALA A 56 20.20 7.89 14.54
C ALA A 56 20.07 6.77 13.49
N GLN A 57 21.17 6.38 12.80
CA GLN A 57 21.11 5.31 11.80
C GLN A 57 20.66 3.98 12.42
N PRO A 58 19.77 3.24 11.76
CA PRO A 58 19.46 1.89 12.18
C PRO A 58 20.70 0.99 12.05
N ARG A 59 20.82 0.00 12.93
CA ARG A 59 21.87 -1.01 12.82
C ARG A 59 21.78 -1.71 11.46
N GLU A 60 22.90 -1.89 10.79
CA GLU A 60 22.90 -2.64 9.54
C GLU A 60 22.58 -4.11 9.79
N LEU A 61 21.69 -4.64 8.96
CA LEU A 61 21.37 -6.04 8.94
C LEU A 61 22.47 -6.81 8.22
N GLU A 62 22.81 -7.98 8.75
CA GLU A 62 23.79 -8.90 8.17
C GLU A 62 23.12 -9.93 7.23
N ALA A 63 23.92 -10.66 6.44
CA ALA A 63 23.41 -11.66 5.51
C ALA A 63 22.52 -12.73 6.17
N SER A 64 22.79 -13.08 7.42
CA SER A 64 22.02 -14.06 8.21
C SER A 64 20.64 -13.55 8.64
N GLU A 65 20.43 -12.23 8.59
CA GLU A 65 19.19 -11.56 8.99
C GLU A 65 18.33 -11.15 7.79
N ILE A 66 18.87 -11.29 6.57
CA ILE A 66 18.21 -10.90 5.33
C ILE A 66 17.69 -12.15 4.62
N ASP A 67 16.37 -12.28 4.52
CA ASP A 67 15.76 -13.32 3.69
C ASP A 67 15.71 -12.87 2.23
N VAL A 68 16.41 -13.58 1.35
CA VAL A 68 16.44 -13.30 -0.08
C VAL A 68 15.85 -14.48 -0.84
N ARG A 69 14.71 -14.24 -1.48
CA ARG A 69 14.00 -15.28 -2.23
C ARG A 69 13.93 -14.98 -3.72
N LEU A 70 13.81 -16.05 -4.50
CA LEU A 70 13.54 -15.95 -5.93
C LEU A 70 12.23 -15.18 -6.19
N GLY A 71 12.29 -14.20 -7.09
CA GLY A 71 11.15 -13.36 -7.46
C GLY A 71 11.05 -12.06 -6.67
N ALA A 72 11.91 -11.82 -5.69
CA ALA A 72 11.99 -10.52 -5.02
C ALA A 72 12.28 -9.41 -6.05
N THR A 73 11.42 -8.40 -6.07
CA THR A 73 11.46 -7.34 -7.11
C THR A 73 12.62 -6.36 -6.96
N TRP A 74 13.27 -6.36 -5.80
CA TRP A 74 14.46 -5.55 -5.55
C TRP A 74 15.76 -6.18 -6.07
N LEU A 75 15.72 -7.47 -6.45
CA LEU A 75 16.85 -8.14 -7.05
C LEU A 75 17.02 -7.71 -8.51
N ASP A 76 18.27 -7.43 -8.89
CA ASP A 76 18.60 -7.16 -10.29
C ASP A 76 18.39 -8.44 -11.13
N PRO A 77 17.75 -8.35 -12.32
CA PRO A 77 17.63 -9.48 -13.24
C PRO A 77 18.96 -10.16 -13.56
N ASP A 78 20.07 -9.43 -13.57
CA ASP A 78 21.39 -9.97 -13.82
C ASP A 78 21.85 -10.95 -12.72
N ILE A 79 21.41 -10.78 -11.49
CA ILE A 79 21.69 -11.73 -10.39
C ILE A 79 20.98 -13.06 -10.65
N ILE A 80 19.72 -13.00 -11.07
CA ILE A 80 18.94 -14.19 -11.43
C ILE A 80 19.50 -14.85 -12.70
N GLN A 81 19.92 -14.05 -13.68
CA GLN A 81 20.60 -14.53 -14.89
C GLN A 81 21.89 -15.29 -14.54
N LYS A 82 22.70 -14.74 -13.63
CA LYS A 82 23.94 -15.35 -13.17
C LYS A 82 23.67 -16.65 -12.42
N PHE A 83 22.72 -16.66 -11.49
CA PHE A 83 22.26 -17.85 -10.78
C PHE A 83 21.83 -18.95 -11.75
N MET A 84 20.95 -18.64 -12.68
CA MET A 84 20.45 -19.57 -13.69
C MET A 84 21.61 -20.14 -14.53
N THR A 85 22.54 -19.29 -14.98
CA THR A 85 23.67 -19.68 -15.81
C THR A 85 24.62 -20.62 -15.10
N GLU A 86 24.96 -20.33 -13.84
CA GLU A 86 25.90 -21.12 -13.04
C GLU A 86 25.25 -22.41 -12.52
N THR A 87 24.03 -22.35 -11.99
CA THR A 87 23.37 -23.51 -11.38
C THR A 87 22.89 -24.53 -12.42
N PHE A 88 22.34 -24.04 -13.54
CA PHE A 88 21.91 -24.94 -14.64
C PHE A 88 23.03 -25.24 -15.62
N GLN A 89 24.26 -24.75 -15.36
CA GLN A 89 25.46 -24.99 -16.16
C GLN A 89 25.25 -24.72 -17.66
N ILE A 90 24.63 -23.56 -17.98
CA ILE A 90 24.31 -23.20 -19.36
C ILE A 90 25.58 -23.07 -20.19
N PRO A 91 25.73 -23.83 -21.29
CA PRO A 91 26.87 -23.72 -22.18
C PRO A 91 27.07 -22.30 -22.70
N TYR A 92 28.33 -21.88 -22.88
CA TYR A 92 28.68 -20.51 -23.27
C TYR A 92 27.92 -20.02 -24.51
N TYR A 93 27.82 -20.89 -25.54
CA TYR A 93 27.17 -20.56 -26.80
C TYR A 93 25.63 -20.38 -26.68
N LEU A 94 24.99 -20.86 -25.61
CA LEU A 94 23.56 -20.72 -25.35
C LEU A 94 23.22 -19.53 -24.42
N ARG A 95 24.20 -18.92 -23.76
CA ARG A 95 23.99 -17.85 -22.79
C ARG A 95 23.31 -16.61 -23.40
N HIS A 96 23.47 -16.40 -24.71
CA HIS A 96 22.79 -15.31 -25.40
C HIS A 96 21.32 -15.63 -25.72
N ALA A 97 20.98 -16.89 -25.87
CA ALA A 97 19.64 -17.36 -26.22
C ALA A 97 18.73 -17.50 -24.99
N VAL A 98 19.31 -17.81 -23.81
CA VAL A 98 18.55 -18.00 -22.56
C VAL A 98 18.73 -16.78 -21.67
N LYS A 99 17.68 -15.95 -21.52
CA LYS A 99 17.75 -14.68 -20.79
C LYS A 99 16.62 -14.53 -19.80
N VAL A 100 16.92 -13.91 -18.66
CA VAL A 100 15.96 -13.48 -17.65
C VAL A 100 15.56 -12.03 -17.93
N ARG A 101 14.26 -11.76 -17.93
CA ARG A 101 13.66 -10.43 -18.06
C ARG A 101 12.72 -10.16 -16.92
N TYR A 102 12.66 -8.92 -16.49
CA TYR A 102 11.72 -8.44 -15.46
C TYR A 102 11.00 -7.19 -15.94
N SER A 103 9.67 -7.16 -15.78
CA SER A 103 8.85 -5.99 -16.04
C SER A 103 8.47 -5.32 -14.71
N PRO A 104 8.92 -4.08 -14.43
CA PRO A 104 8.56 -3.38 -13.21
C PRO A 104 7.10 -2.92 -13.15
N TYR A 105 6.39 -2.89 -14.30
CA TYR A 105 4.98 -2.46 -14.34
C TYR A 105 4.01 -3.58 -13.99
N THR A 106 4.34 -4.81 -14.39
CA THR A 106 3.50 -5.99 -14.15
C THR A 106 4.07 -6.91 -13.09
N ALA A 107 5.27 -6.62 -12.56
CA ALA A 107 6.05 -7.49 -11.68
C ALA A 107 6.23 -8.91 -12.28
N GLU A 108 6.30 -9.02 -13.61
CA GLU A 108 6.40 -10.30 -14.31
C GLU A 108 7.86 -10.60 -14.66
N TRP A 109 8.28 -11.78 -14.23
CA TRP A 109 9.57 -12.36 -14.60
C TRP A 109 9.39 -13.30 -15.80
N ARG A 110 10.36 -13.30 -16.71
CA ARG A 110 10.38 -14.17 -17.88
C ARG A 110 11.74 -14.78 -18.08
N VAL A 111 11.72 -16.02 -18.50
CA VAL A 111 12.89 -16.73 -19.01
C VAL A 111 12.70 -16.96 -20.52
N GLU A 112 13.44 -16.24 -21.31
CA GLU A 112 13.48 -16.43 -22.77
C GLU A 112 14.34 -17.66 -23.11
N GLY A 113 14.08 -18.29 -24.25
CA GLY A 113 14.89 -19.41 -24.73
C GLY A 113 14.79 -20.70 -23.92
N LYS A 114 13.67 -20.94 -23.22
CA LYS A 114 13.46 -22.12 -22.35
C LYS A 114 13.71 -23.48 -22.99
N THR A 115 13.68 -23.57 -24.29
CA THR A 115 13.89 -24.82 -25.03
C THR A 115 15.23 -24.88 -25.76
N ALA A 116 16.08 -23.87 -25.59
CA ALA A 116 17.34 -23.74 -26.30
C ALA A 116 18.36 -24.86 -25.93
N THR A 117 18.33 -25.36 -24.69
CA THR A 117 19.23 -26.44 -24.23
C THR A 117 18.81 -27.84 -24.70
N GLY A 118 17.62 -27.98 -25.26
CA GLY A 118 17.11 -29.27 -25.74
C GLY A 118 16.63 -30.19 -24.59
N ARG A 119 16.02 -31.33 -24.97
CA ARG A 119 15.52 -32.33 -23.99
C ARG A 119 16.62 -33.27 -23.44
N SER A 120 17.76 -33.29 -24.04
CA SER A 120 18.90 -34.14 -23.66
C SER A 120 19.77 -33.55 -22.54
N ASP A 121 19.51 -32.32 -22.13
CA ASP A 121 20.19 -31.69 -21.01
C ASP A 121 19.65 -32.23 -19.68
N ILE A 122 20.44 -33.13 -19.06
CA ILE A 122 20.10 -33.81 -17.80
C ILE A 122 19.88 -32.80 -16.67
N ILE A 123 20.66 -31.72 -16.63
CA ILE A 123 20.57 -30.71 -15.57
C ILE A 123 19.22 -30.01 -15.61
N SER A 124 18.79 -29.57 -16.80
CA SER A 124 17.53 -28.85 -16.95
C SER A 124 16.29 -29.75 -17.03
N SER A 125 16.46 -31.05 -17.40
CA SER A 125 15.34 -31.98 -17.54
C SER A 125 15.13 -32.95 -16.39
N GLU A 126 16.16 -33.24 -15.61
CA GLU A 126 16.11 -34.22 -14.51
C GLU A 126 16.55 -33.66 -13.16
N THR A 127 17.69 -32.95 -13.08
CA THR A 127 18.23 -32.43 -11.82
C THR A 127 17.31 -31.34 -11.26
N TYR A 128 17.05 -30.28 -12.04
CA TYR A 128 16.22 -29.14 -11.69
C TYR A 128 14.88 -29.09 -12.41
N GLY A 129 14.59 -30.07 -13.27
CA GLY A 129 13.38 -30.20 -14.04
C GLY A 129 12.72 -31.57 -13.96
N THR A 130 11.67 -31.74 -14.75
CA THR A 130 10.99 -33.01 -15.00
C THR A 130 10.79 -33.17 -16.52
N SER A 131 10.40 -34.38 -16.95
CA SER A 131 10.05 -34.65 -18.36
C SER A 131 8.93 -33.73 -18.90
N ARG A 132 8.08 -33.18 -18.04
CA ARG A 132 6.93 -32.33 -18.37
C ARG A 132 7.17 -30.84 -18.15
N ALA A 133 8.14 -30.47 -17.31
CA ALA A 133 8.52 -29.09 -17.03
C ALA A 133 10.03 -29.02 -16.79
N ASN A 134 10.76 -28.38 -17.69
CA ASN A 134 12.19 -28.18 -17.52
C ASN A 134 12.51 -27.11 -16.47
N ALA A 135 13.76 -27.04 -16.03
CA ALA A 135 14.23 -26.12 -15.00
C ALA A 135 13.90 -24.64 -15.29
N TYR A 136 13.96 -24.21 -16.54
CA TYR A 136 13.68 -22.83 -16.96
C TYR A 136 12.20 -22.44 -16.77
N LYS A 137 11.30 -23.38 -17.07
CA LYS A 137 9.87 -23.17 -16.82
C LYS A 137 9.57 -23.15 -15.34
N ILE A 138 10.16 -24.07 -14.56
CA ILE A 138 10.00 -24.13 -13.11
C ILE A 138 10.56 -22.85 -12.46
N LEU A 139 11.73 -22.38 -12.91
CA LEU A 139 12.33 -21.13 -12.44
C LEU A 139 11.40 -19.94 -12.71
N GLU A 140 10.86 -19.82 -13.94
CA GLU A 140 9.94 -18.73 -14.29
C GLU A 140 8.67 -18.72 -13.44
N GLU A 141 8.05 -19.87 -13.21
CA GLU A 141 6.88 -19.99 -12.31
C GLU A 141 7.27 -19.59 -10.87
N THR A 142 8.46 -20.00 -10.41
CA THR A 142 8.98 -19.66 -9.07
C THR A 142 9.21 -18.16 -8.92
N LEU A 143 9.85 -17.53 -9.90
CA LEU A 143 10.08 -16.08 -9.92
C LEU A 143 8.77 -15.28 -9.90
N ASN A 144 7.72 -15.83 -10.50
CA ASN A 144 6.38 -15.25 -10.53
C ASN A 144 5.51 -15.65 -9.32
N LEU A 145 6.08 -16.25 -8.28
CA LEU A 145 5.39 -16.70 -7.06
C LEU A 145 4.21 -17.64 -7.36
N LYS A 146 4.33 -18.44 -8.42
CA LYS A 146 3.34 -19.42 -8.82
C LYS A 146 3.80 -20.83 -8.47
N ASP A 147 2.89 -21.65 -7.96
CA ASP A 147 3.15 -23.08 -7.84
C ASP A 147 3.05 -23.73 -9.21
N VAL A 148 4.05 -24.56 -9.54
CA VAL A 148 4.05 -25.29 -10.80
C VAL A 148 2.90 -26.29 -10.81
N ARG A 149 2.13 -26.28 -11.89
CA ARG A 149 0.99 -27.20 -12.11
C ARG A 149 1.09 -27.83 -13.48
N ILE A 150 0.98 -29.16 -13.53
CA ILE A 150 1.02 -29.95 -14.75
C ILE A 150 -0.38 -30.47 -15.05
N TYR A 151 -0.80 -30.27 -16.29
CA TYR A 151 -2.13 -30.67 -16.76
C TYR A 151 -2.03 -31.69 -17.88
N ASP A 152 -2.89 -32.71 -17.85
CA ASP A 152 -3.14 -33.59 -18.97
C ASP A 152 -4.37 -33.10 -19.77
N THR A 153 -4.36 -33.31 -21.06
CA THR A 153 -5.51 -33.07 -21.92
C THR A 153 -6.19 -34.43 -22.13
N ILE A 154 -7.40 -34.59 -21.63
CA ILE A 154 -8.24 -35.76 -21.84
C ILE A 154 -9.49 -35.36 -22.64
N GLU A 155 -10.04 -36.24 -23.42
CA GLU A 155 -11.34 -36.03 -24.06
C GLU A 155 -12.46 -36.27 -23.05
N ASP A 156 -13.44 -35.37 -22.98
CA ASP A 156 -14.64 -35.58 -22.21
C ASP A 156 -15.63 -36.57 -22.95
N ALA A 157 -16.74 -36.86 -22.33
CA ALA A 157 -17.75 -37.75 -22.89
C ALA A 157 -18.36 -37.26 -24.24
N GLU A 158 -18.13 -35.98 -24.56
CA GLU A 158 -18.57 -35.34 -25.80
C GLU A 158 -17.43 -35.21 -26.84
N GLY A 159 -16.24 -35.78 -26.58
CA GLY A 159 -15.08 -35.71 -27.45
C GLY A 159 -14.35 -34.32 -27.43
N LYS A 160 -14.66 -33.45 -26.46
CA LYS A 160 -14.02 -32.14 -26.31
C LYS A 160 -12.76 -32.23 -25.43
N PRO A 161 -11.65 -31.57 -25.80
CA PRO A 161 -10.44 -31.57 -25.00
C PRO A 161 -10.65 -30.84 -23.66
N LYS A 162 -10.51 -31.59 -22.55
CA LYS A 162 -10.58 -31.07 -21.18
C LYS A 162 -9.22 -31.16 -20.49
N ARG A 163 -8.76 -30.07 -19.90
CA ARG A 163 -7.53 -30.04 -19.11
C ARG A 163 -7.79 -30.51 -17.68
N VAL A 164 -7.11 -31.56 -17.26
CA VAL A 164 -7.21 -32.15 -15.93
C VAL A 164 -5.85 -32.08 -15.23
N LEU A 165 -5.83 -31.68 -13.96
CA LEU A 165 -4.60 -31.59 -13.18
C LEU A 165 -4.00 -32.97 -12.95
N ASN A 166 -2.76 -33.18 -13.42
CA ASN A 166 -2.00 -34.37 -13.09
C ASN A 166 -1.31 -34.17 -11.73
N LYS A 167 -1.89 -34.75 -10.67
CA LYS A 167 -1.40 -34.59 -9.30
C LYS A 167 0.03 -35.11 -9.12
N ARG A 168 0.36 -36.26 -9.72
CA ARG A 168 1.70 -36.89 -9.59
C ARG A 168 2.79 -36.02 -10.23
N GLU A 169 2.59 -35.63 -11.47
CA GLU A 169 3.55 -34.80 -12.20
C GLU A 169 3.66 -33.37 -11.58
N THR A 170 2.55 -32.86 -11.07
CA THR A 170 2.56 -31.58 -10.33
C THR A 170 3.39 -31.68 -9.07
N MET A 171 3.24 -32.74 -8.28
CA MET A 171 4.02 -32.94 -7.06
C MET A 171 5.53 -33.07 -7.36
N LEU A 172 5.91 -33.81 -8.40
CA LEU A 172 7.31 -33.93 -8.83
C LEU A 172 7.87 -32.57 -9.27
N ALA A 173 7.13 -31.79 -10.03
CA ALA A 173 7.55 -30.46 -10.44
C ALA A 173 7.68 -29.48 -9.26
N GLN A 174 6.80 -29.56 -8.26
CA GLN A 174 6.89 -28.77 -7.04
C GLN A 174 8.08 -29.16 -6.15
N GLN A 175 8.44 -30.43 -6.11
CA GLN A 175 9.70 -30.87 -5.46
C GLN A 175 10.92 -30.25 -6.15
N LYS A 176 10.96 -30.23 -7.49
CA LYS A 176 12.04 -29.54 -8.24
C LYS A 176 12.02 -28.02 -8.02
N GLN A 177 10.85 -27.44 -7.90
CA GLN A 177 10.69 -26.02 -7.54
C GLN A 177 11.35 -25.73 -6.17
N GLN A 178 11.17 -26.60 -5.18
CA GLN A 178 11.80 -26.44 -3.88
C GLN A 178 13.33 -26.60 -3.98
N VAL A 179 13.82 -27.57 -4.74
CA VAL A 179 15.28 -27.75 -4.98
C VAL A 179 15.90 -26.50 -5.60
N ILE A 180 15.22 -25.83 -6.53
CA ILE A 180 15.71 -24.57 -7.13
C ILE A 180 15.71 -23.44 -6.09
N LYS A 181 14.71 -23.34 -5.22
CA LYS A 181 14.66 -22.34 -4.14
C LYS A 181 15.82 -22.54 -3.16
N ASP A 182 16.07 -23.79 -2.74
CA ASP A 182 17.15 -24.13 -1.81
C ASP A 182 18.53 -23.89 -2.44
N ALA A 183 18.68 -24.21 -3.73
CA ALA A 183 19.90 -23.92 -4.48
C ALA A 183 20.17 -22.41 -4.54
N PHE A 184 19.14 -21.58 -4.76
CA PHE A 184 19.30 -20.13 -4.78
C PHE A 184 19.65 -19.58 -3.39
N ALA A 185 18.97 -20.01 -2.34
CA ALA A 185 19.24 -19.58 -0.97
C ALA A 185 20.69 -19.84 -0.56
N ASN A 186 21.24 -20.99 -0.98
CA ASN A 186 22.66 -21.31 -0.75
C ASN A 186 23.60 -20.49 -1.65
N TRP A 187 23.27 -20.33 -2.93
CA TRP A 187 24.13 -19.67 -3.92
C TRP A 187 24.26 -18.17 -3.69
N VAL A 188 23.17 -17.51 -3.29
CA VAL A 188 23.09 -16.03 -3.25
C VAL A 188 24.15 -15.41 -2.33
N TRP A 189 24.50 -16.08 -1.24
CA TRP A 189 25.44 -15.59 -0.23
C TRP A 189 26.87 -16.11 -0.35
N GLN A 190 27.14 -17.03 -1.29
CA GLN A 190 28.47 -17.68 -1.40
C GLN A 190 29.56 -16.72 -1.90
N ASP A 191 29.23 -15.88 -2.88
CA ASP A 191 30.19 -14.95 -3.51
C ASP A 191 30.33 -13.66 -2.66
N PRO A 192 31.52 -13.36 -2.11
CA PRO A 192 31.71 -12.22 -1.22
C PRO A 192 31.34 -10.87 -1.83
N PRO A 193 31.76 -10.49 -3.06
CA PRO A 193 31.35 -9.24 -3.69
C PRO A 193 29.83 -9.11 -3.83
N ARG A 194 29.15 -10.15 -4.28
CA ARG A 194 27.68 -10.20 -4.40
C ARG A 194 27.02 -10.05 -3.04
N ARG A 195 27.50 -10.77 -2.02
CA ARG A 195 27.00 -10.67 -0.65
C ARG A 195 27.07 -9.25 -0.12
N ILE A 196 28.20 -8.58 -0.25
CA ILE A 196 28.39 -7.19 0.21
C ILE A 196 27.42 -6.24 -0.54
N ALA A 197 27.31 -6.39 -1.86
CA ALA A 197 26.42 -5.56 -2.67
C ALA A 197 24.94 -5.74 -2.27
N LEU A 198 24.49 -6.97 -2.07
CA LEU A 198 23.12 -7.28 -1.67
C LEU A 198 22.79 -6.78 -0.25
N ILE A 199 23.69 -6.96 0.71
CA ILE A 199 23.52 -6.42 2.07
C ILE A 199 23.36 -4.91 2.02
N LYS A 200 24.24 -4.21 1.29
CA LYS A 200 24.16 -2.77 1.14
C LYS A 200 22.84 -2.34 0.49
N GLN A 201 22.47 -2.96 -0.61
CA GLN A 201 21.22 -2.66 -1.34
C GLN A 201 19.98 -2.88 -0.45
N TYR A 202 19.94 -4.00 0.28
CA TYR A 202 18.81 -4.29 1.17
C TYR A 202 18.69 -3.27 2.31
N ASN A 203 19.81 -2.96 2.97
CA ASN A 203 19.82 -1.95 4.02
C ASN A 203 19.42 -0.56 3.52
N GLU A 204 19.81 -0.19 2.30
CA GLU A 204 19.39 1.09 1.70
C GLU A 204 17.90 1.13 1.36
N LEU A 205 17.32 0.01 0.89
CA LEU A 205 15.92 -0.04 0.47
C LEU A 205 14.95 -0.25 1.65
N PHE A 206 15.29 -1.13 2.60
CA PHE A 206 14.36 -1.63 3.61
C PHE A 206 14.77 -1.32 5.05
N ASN A 207 16.02 -0.90 5.29
CA ASN A 207 16.52 -0.53 6.61
C ASN A 207 17.04 0.91 6.62
N SER A 208 16.35 1.81 5.89
CA SER A 208 16.69 3.23 5.80
C SER A 208 15.85 4.11 6.70
N THR A 209 14.74 3.57 7.23
CA THR A 209 13.73 4.35 7.92
C THR A 209 13.76 4.08 9.42
N ARG A 210 13.81 5.16 10.20
CA ARG A 210 13.58 5.12 11.64
C ARG A 210 12.16 5.60 11.94
N PRO A 211 11.32 4.82 12.64
CA PRO A 211 10.00 5.27 13.07
C PRO A 211 10.12 6.53 13.94
N ARG A 212 9.19 7.47 13.76
CA ARG A 212 9.05 8.62 14.66
C ARG A 212 8.34 8.16 15.92
N GLU A 213 8.88 8.52 17.07
CA GLU A 213 8.25 8.34 18.37
C GLU A 213 7.44 9.59 18.70
N TYR A 214 6.21 9.40 19.16
CA TYR A 214 5.32 10.50 19.50
C TYR A 214 5.08 10.52 21.01
N ASP A 215 5.41 11.63 21.63
CA ASP A 215 5.12 11.90 23.04
C ASP A 215 3.99 12.93 23.16
N GLY A 216 2.86 12.51 23.68
CA GLY A 216 1.70 13.36 23.94
C GLY A 216 1.65 13.93 25.37
N SER A 217 2.70 13.77 26.17
CA SER A 217 2.74 14.21 27.57
C SER A 217 2.54 15.72 27.74
N HIS A 218 3.00 16.50 26.78
CA HIS A 218 2.93 17.97 26.77
C HIS A 218 1.56 18.52 26.31
N ILE A 219 0.69 17.70 25.74
CA ILE A 219 -0.60 18.14 25.18
C ILE A 219 -1.56 18.48 26.33
N LYS A 220 -2.14 19.68 26.26
CA LYS A 220 -3.19 20.12 27.15
C LYS A 220 -4.54 20.11 26.43
N PHE A 221 -5.44 19.26 26.87
CA PHE A 221 -6.75 19.07 26.25
C PHE A 221 -7.74 20.14 26.78
N VAL A 222 -7.78 21.28 26.09
CA VAL A 222 -8.62 22.41 26.49
C VAL A 222 -10.09 22.09 26.25
N GLY A 223 -10.94 22.30 27.27
CA GLY A 223 -12.37 22.02 27.19
C GLY A 223 -12.78 20.56 27.39
N MET A 224 -11.82 19.69 27.60
CA MET A 224 -12.07 18.29 27.98
C MET A 224 -12.64 18.21 29.41
N ASN A 225 -13.49 17.23 29.65
CA ASN A 225 -14.04 16.91 30.95
C ASN A 225 -12.91 16.65 31.97
N PRO A 226 -12.80 17.44 33.06
CA PRO A 226 -11.72 17.31 34.04
C PRO A 226 -11.74 16.01 34.85
N GLU A 227 -12.87 15.32 34.88
CA GLU A 227 -13.01 14.02 35.55
C GLU A 227 -12.40 12.86 34.76
N ILE A 228 -12.12 13.08 33.44
CA ILE A 228 -11.55 12.07 32.57
C ILE A 228 -10.06 12.31 32.39
N THR A 229 -9.26 11.27 32.65
CA THR A 229 -7.82 11.29 32.41
C THR A 229 -7.47 10.34 31.26
N LEU A 230 -6.87 10.87 30.21
CA LEU A 230 -6.36 10.06 29.09
C LEU A 230 -5.09 9.32 29.51
N ARG A 231 -5.01 8.03 29.16
CA ARG A 231 -3.84 7.18 29.40
C ARG A 231 -2.67 7.61 28.50
N GLU A 232 -1.47 7.21 28.86
CA GLU A 232 -0.25 7.56 28.14
C GLU A 232 -0.33 7.15 26.65
N HIS A 233 -0.70 5.89 26.35
CA HIS A 233 -0.85 5.43 24.97
C HIS A 233 -1.88 6.23 24.17
N GLN A 234 -2.98 6.68 24.79
CA GLN A 234 -3.97 7.53 24.13
C GLN A 234 -3.39 8.91 23.81
N ARG A 235 -2.65 9.52 24.74
CA ARG A 235 -1.99 10.81 24.51
C ARG A 235 -0.93 10.71 23.40
N ASN A 236 -0.17 9.62 23.36
CA ASN A 236 0.82 9.38 22.33
C ASN A 236 0.15 9.11 20.96
N ALA A 237 -0.97 8.40 20.91
CA ALA A 237 -1.78 8.23 19.70
C ALA A 237 -2.34 9.57 19.18
N ILE A 238 -2.81 10.44 20.08
CA ILE A 238 -3.28 11.79 19.73
C ILE A 238 -2.11 12.62 19.17
N ALA A 239 -0.94 12.57 19.78
CA ALA A 239 0.26 13.24 19.27
C ALA A 239 0.61 12.74 17.86
N HIS A 240 0.50 11.42 17.63
CA HIS A 240 0.71 10.84 16.29
C HIS A 240 -0.28 11.40 15.27
N VAL A 241 -1.56 11.50 15.60
CA VAL A 241 -2.58 12.07 14.71
C VAL A 241 -2.33 13.56 14.42
N LEU A 242 -1.85 14.31 15.41
CA LEU A 242 -1.62 15.76 15.28
C LEU A 242 -0.35 16.09 14.49
N TYR A 243 0.73 15.38 14.75
CA TYR A 243 2.08 15.71 14.24
C TYR A 243 2.55 14.78 13.13
N GLY A 244 1.90 13.63 12.94
CA GLY A 244 2.18 12.69 11.85
C GLY A 244 1.40 13.00 10.58
N GLY A 245 1.41 12.02 9.67
CA GLY A 245 0.57 11.99 8.48
C GLY A 245 -0.75 11.26 8.71
N ASN A 246 -1.31 10.70 7.62
CA ASN A 246 -2.43 9.78 7.74
C ASN A 246 -2.09 8.66 8.73
N THR A 247 -3.04 8.32 9.59
CA THR A 247 -2.77 7.47 10.76
C THR A 247 -3.70 6.27 10.81
N LEU A 248 -3.14 5.11 11.17
CA LEU A 248 -3.89 3.92 11.56
C LEU A 248 -3.80 3.73 13.08
N LEU A 249 -4.91 3.86 13.79
CA LEU A 249 -5.04 3.51 15.21
C LEU A 249 -5.39 2.02 15.31
N ALA A 250 -4.35 1.18 15.34
CA ALA A 250 -4.46 -0.27 15.39
C ALA A 250 -4.48 -0.81 16.83
N HIS A 251 -5.09 -0.09 17.74
CA HIS A 251 -5.20 -0.47 19.14
C HIS A 251 -6.26 -1.55 19.33
N GLU A 252 -6.06 -2.41 20.31
CA GLU A 252 -7.00 -3.46 20.69
C GLU A 252 -8.39 -2.90 21.06
N VAL A 253 -9.40 -3.77 21.03
CA VAL A 253 -10.74 -3.41 21.49
C VAL A 253 -10.69 -3.05 22.99
N GLY A 254 -11.31 -1.92 23.34
CA GLY A 254 -11.29 -1.42 24.73
C GLY A 254 -10.10 -0.50 25.08
N ALA A 255 -9.16 -0.27 24.17
CA ALA A 255 -8.04 0.69 24.41
C ALA A 255 -8.49 2.16 24.46
N GLY A 256 -9.72 2.47 24.02
CA GLY A 256 -10.29 3.81 24.04
C GLY A 256 -10.08 4.62 22.77
N LYS A 257 -10.05 3.96 21.62
CA LYS A 257 -9.91 4.61 20.29
C LYS A 257 -10.90 5.74 20.04
N THR A 258 -12.12 5.63 20.55
CA THR A 258 -13.14 6.70 20.49
C THR A 258 -12.62 8.00 21.09
N TYR A 259 -12.00 7.94 22.28
CA TYR A 259 -11.42 9.10 22.94
C TYR A 259 -10.17 9.62 22.23
N GLU A 260 -9.35 8.73 21.67
CA GLU A 260 -8.20 9.13 20.87
C GLU A 260 -8.61 9.95 19.63
N MET A 261 -9.63 9.48 18.90
CA MET A 261 -10.15 10.15 17.72
C MET A 261 -10.86 11.48 18.08
N ALA A 262 -11.71 11.48 19.11
CA ALA A 262 -12.43 12.68 19.54
C ALA A 262 -11.46 13.77 20.03
N ALA A 263 -10.51 13.43 20.90
CA ALA A 263 -9.51 14.37 21.41
C ALA A 263 -8.59 14.88 20.30
N SER A 264 -8.20 14.01 19.35
CA SER A 264 -7.41 14.42 18.18
C SER A 264 -8.14 15.45 17.31
N ALA A 265 -9.44 15.27 17.09
CA ALA A 265 -10.25 16.20 16.29
C ALA A 265 -10.37 17.57 16.98
N MET A 266 -10.64 17.57 18.28
CA MET A 266 -10.77 18.81 19.06
C MET A 266 -9.45 19.59 19.11
N GLU A 267 -8.34 18.90 19.39
CA GLU A 267 -7.02 19.53 19.42
C GLU A 267 -6.56 19.99 18.04
N ALA A 268 -6.82 19.21 16.97
CA ALA A 268 -6.52 19.61 15.62
C ALA A 268 -7.26 20.90 15.23
N LYS A 269 -8.55 21.01 15.57
CA LYS A 269 -9.35 22.23 15.34
C LYS A 269 -8.81 23.40 16.17
N ARG A 270 -8.52 23.20 17.45
CA ARG A 270 -7.96 24.22 18.34
C ARG A 270 -6.62 24.76 17.84
N LEU A 271 -5.76 23.90 17.32
CA LEU A 271 -4.44 24.25 16.76
C LEU A 271 -4.51 24.82 15.34
N GLY A 272 -5.68 24.87 14.71
CA GLY A 272 -5.84 25.33 13.33
C GLY A 272 -5.32 24.34 12.27
N LEU A 273 -5.07 23.07 12.66
CA LEU A 273 -4.61 22.00 11.76
C LEU A 273 -5.77 21.37 10.96
N CYS A 274 -7.00 21.68 11.34
CA CYS A 274 -8.20 21.16 10.75
C CYS A 274 -9.35 22.16 10.98
N GLN A 275 -10.22 22.33 9.99
CA GLN A 275 -11.40 23.16 10.12
C GLN A 275 -12.65 22.34 10.37
N LYS A 276 -12.78 21.19 9.71
CA LYS A 276 -14.01 20.39 9.74
C LYS A 276 -13.71 18.89 9.77
N SER A 277 -13.95 18.28 10.92
CA SER A 277 -13.79 16.83 11.12
C SER A 277 -15.08 16.07 10.82
N LEU A 278 -14.97 15.00 10.03
CA LEU A 278 -16.03 14.05 9.75
C LEU A 278 -15.71 12.68 10.34
N PHE A 279 -16.61 12.16 11.14
CA PHE A 279 -16.51 10.83 11.73
C PHE A 279 -17.44 9.86 11.00
N VAL A 280 -16.87 8.79 10.48
CA VAL A 280 -17.58 7.71 9.80
C VAL A 280 -17.52 6.48 10.68
N VAL A 281 -18.66 6.11 11.23
CA VAL A 281 -18.76 5.09 12.27
C VAL A 281 -19.78 4.00 11.89
N PRO A 282 -19.77 2.81 12.51
CA PRO A 282 -20.82 1.82 12.29
C PRO A 282 -22.22 2.41 12.49
N ASN A 283 -23.17 2.10 11.61
CA ASN A 283 -24.50 2.76 11.59
C ASN A 283 -25.25 2.71 12.93
N HIS A 284 -25.08 1.65 13.69
CA HIS A 284 -25.74 1.43 14.98
C HIS A 284 -25.06 2.15 16.15
N LEU A 285 -23.86 2.70 15.94
CA LEU A 285 -23.06 3.34 16.98
C LEU A 285 -23.08 4.88 16.90
N THR A 286 -23.78 5.48 15.95
CA THR A 286 -23.77 6.95 15.75
C THR A 286 -24.19 7.74 16.97
N GLU A 287 -25.25 7.31 17.67
CA GLU A 287 -25.74 7.98 18.89
C GLU A 287 -24.81 7.72 20.09
N GLN A 288 -24.28 6.51 20.22
CA GLN A 288 -23.29 6.18 21.26
C GLN A 288 -22.03 7.03 21.07
N TRP A 289 -21.52 7.13 19.84
CA TRP A 289 -20.37 7.97 19.51
C TRP A 289 -20.58 9.42 19.93
N ALA A 290 -21.76 9.97 19.62
CA ALA A 290 -22.12 11.33 20.03
C ALA A 290 -22.14 11.48 21.56
N SER A 291 -22.70 10.50 22.26
CA SER A 291 -22.75 10.49 23.72
C SER A 291 -21.36 10.44 24.34
N GLU A 292 -20.47 9.54 23.86
CA GLU A 292 -19.10 9.44 24.34
C GLU A 292 -18.27 10.68 24.01
N PHE A 293 -18.49 11.28 22.83
CA PHE A 293 -17.84 12.53 22.45
C PHE A 293 -18.23 13.67 23.41
N LEU A 294 -19.53 13.82 23.71
CA LEU A 294 -20.02 14.83 24.64
C LEU A 294 -19.64 14.54 26.09
N ASN A 295 -19.46 13.28 26.50
CA ASN A 295 -18.92 12.93 27.77
C ASN A 295 -17.47 13.43 27.94
N LEU A 296 -16.67 13.28 26.86
CA LEU A 296 -15.29 13.75 26.83
C LEU A 296 -15.18 15.27 26.66
N TYR A 297 -16.02 15.87 25.80
CA TYR A 297 -16.08 17.32 25.52
C TYR A 297 -17.52 17.84 25.65
N PRO A 298 -17.98 18.21 26.86
CA PRO A 298 -19.38 18.57 27.10
C PRO A 298 -19.91 19.76 26.31
N ASN A 299 -19.01 20.65 25.89
CA ASN A 299 -19.37 21.86 25.14
C ASN A 299 -19.21 21.72 23.61
N ALA A 300 -18.89 20.53 23.11
CA ALA A 300 -18.66 20.29 21.68
C ALA A 300 -19.97 20.48 20.87
N LYS A 301 -19.84 21.16 19.74
CA LYS A 301 -20.95 21.35 18.77
C LYS A 301 -20.94 20.21 17.77
N LEU A 302 -21.80 19.23 17.98
CA LEU A 302 -21.88 18.04 17.12
C LEU A 302 -23.05 18.13 16.14
N LEU A 303 -22.83 17.65 14.92
CA LEU A 303 -23.88 17.33 13.97
C LEU A 303 -23.93 15.81 13.80
N VAL A 304 -24.99 15.18 14.29
CA VAL A 304 -25.17 13.73 14.24
C VAL A 304 -26.22 13.37 13.22
N ALA A 305 -25.85 12.52 12.25
CA ALA A 305 -26.77 12.08 11.22
C ALA A 305 -27.74 11.02 11.75
N ARG A 306 -29.01 11.22 11.47
CA ARG A 306 -30.09 10.26 11.69
C ARG A 306 -30.45 9.58 10.37
N ARG A 307 -31.11 8.43 10.44
CA ARG A 307 -31.55 7.70 9.26
C ARG A 307 -32.39 8.56 8.31
N LYS A 308 -33.28 9.42 8.86
CA LYS A 308 -34.14 10.32 8.10
C LYS A 308 -33.35 11.38 7.32
N ASP A 309 -32.19 11.80 7.79
CA ASP A 309 -31.40 12.85 7.14
C ASP A 309 -30.81 12.40 5.80
N PHE A 310 -30.69 11.08 5.56
CA PHE A 310 -30.20 10.50 4.33
C PHE A 310 -31.29 9.89 3.43
N GLU A 311 -32.54 10.15 3.72
CA GLU A 311 -33.61 9.93 2.76
C GLU A 311 -33.51 10.96 1.59
N THR A 312 -33.94 10.56 0.41
CA THR A 312 -33.75 11.33 -0.84
C THR A 312 -34.14 12.81 -0.70
N ALA A 313 -35.23 13.09 0.00
CA ALA A 313 -35.75 14.48 0.19
C ALA A 313 -34.87 15.30 1.16
N ASN A 314 -34.19 14.68 2.11
CA ASN A 314 -33.52 15.37 3.21
C ASN A 314 -31.99 15.44 3.03
N ARG A 315 -31.41 14.53 2.22
CA ARG A 315 -29.95 14.39 2.06
C ARG A 315 -29.26 15.69 1.64
N LYS A 316 -29.82 16.39 0.64
CA LYS A 316 -29.27 17.68 0.17
C LYS A 316 -29.25 18.72 1.29
N LYS A 317 -30.31 18.80 2.09
CA LYS A 317 -30.40 19.71 3.23
C LYS A 317 -29.38 19.37 4.32
N PHE A 318 -29.20 18.07 4.63
CA PHE A 318 -28.23 17.65 5.61
C PHE A 318 -26.79 17.93 5.14
N CYS A 319 -26.45 17.61 3.88
CA CYS A 319 -25.16 17.94 3.30
C CYS A 319 -24.89 19.46 3.27
N ALA A 320 -25.94 20.28 2.96
CA ALA A 320 -25.82 21.73 3.05
C ALA A 320 -25.51 22.21 4.48
N ARG A 321 -26.12 21.60 5.49
CA ARG A 321 -25.79 21.90 6.91
C ARG A 321 -24.33 21.54 7.26
N ILE A 322 -23.80 20.43 6.72
CA ILE A 322 -22.39 20.11 6.88
C ILE A 322 -21.54 21.19 6.23
N ALA A 323 -21.83 21.55 4.99
CA ALA A 323 -21.05 22.51 4.22
C ALA A 323 -20.98 23.90 4.88
N THR A 324 -22.11 24.39 5.37
CA THR A 324 -22.25 25.78 5.86
C THR A 324 -22.15 25.94 7.39
N GLY A 325 -22.29 24.84 8.14
CA GLY A 325 -22.30 24.90 9.61
C GLY A 325 -20.89 24.86 10.20
N ASP A 326 -20.73 25.54 11.34
CA ASP A 326 -19.53 25.45 12.18
C ASP A 326 -19.77 24.42 13.29
N TYR A 327 -19.32 23.20 13.03
CA TYR A 327 -19.37 22.08 13.98
C TYR A 327 -17.96 21.67 14.40
N ASP A 328 -17.80 21.17 15.60
CA ASP A 328 -16.55 20.59 16.06
C ASP A 328 -16.36 19.19 15.48
N ALA A 329 -17.45 18.46 15.31
CA ALA A 329 -17.46 17.19 14.62
C ALA A 329 -18.81 16.92 13.94
N VAL A 330 -18.74 16.24 12.80
CA VAL A 330 -19.89 15.66 12.12
C VAL A 330 -19.82 14.15 12.21
N ILE A 331 -20.86 13.49 12.71
CA ILE A 331 -20.88 12.03 12.91
C ILE A 331 -21.91 11.41 11.97
N ILE A 332 -21.49 10.50 11.10
CA ILE A 332 -22.34 9.79 10.16
C ILE A 332 -22.05 8.30 10.15
N GLY A 333 -23.04 7.50 9.76
CA GLY A 333 -22.86 6.06 9.61
C GLY A 333 -22.18 5.67 8.29
N HIS A 334 -21.54 4.50 8.25
CA HIS A 334 -20.87 3.95 7.06
C HIS A 334 -21.77 4.02 5.80
N SER A 335 -23.01 3.53 5.90
CA SER A 335 -23.94 3.53 4.77
C SER A 335 -24.43 4.92 4.35
N GLN A 336 -24.36 5.89 5.26
CA GLN A 336 -24.70 7.29 4.97
C GLN A 336 -23.54 7.98 4.23
N PHE A 337 -22.30 7.67 4.62
CA PHE A 337 -21.10 8.15 3.96
C PHE A 337 -21.02 7.73 2.50
N GLU A 338 -21.39 6.49 2.19
CA GLU A 338 -21.45 5.96 0.81
C GLU A 338 -22.44 6.74 -0.09
N ARG A 339 -23.43 7.41 0.51
CA ARG A 339 -24.45 8.19 -0.23
C ARG A 339 -24.02 9.64 -0.54
N ILE A 340 -22.87 10.07 -0.08
CA ILE A 340 -22.28 11.37 -0.41
C ILE A 340 -21.31 11.14 -1.57
N PRO A 341 -21.64 11.53 -2.80
CA PRO A 341 -20.80 11.23 -3.95
C PRO A 341 -19.56 12.13 -4.00
N LEU A 342 -18.52 11.67 -4.67
CA LEU A 342 -17.47 12.53 -5.21
C LEU A 342 -17.97 13.32 -6.40
N SER A 343 -17.33 14.44 -6.73
CA SER A 343 -17.60 15.18 -7.96
C SER A 343 -17.45 14.30 -9.20
N PHE A 344 -18.22 14.64 -10.24
CA PHE A 344 -18.17 13.91 -11.51
C PHE A 344 -16.76 13.91 -12.09
N GLU A 345 -16.11 15.07 -12.13
CA GLU A 345 -14.78 15.27 -12.69
C GLU A 345 -13.74 14.41 -11.97
N ARG A 346 -13.87 14.26 -10.65
CA ARG A 346 -12.96 13.42 -9.86
C ARG A 346 -13.18 11.93 -10.11
N GLN A 347 -14.44 11.51 -10.15
CA GLN A 347 -14.76 10.11 -10.48
C GLN A 347 -14.28 9.76 -11.89
N GLU A 348 -14.51 10.64 -12.87
CA GLU A 348 -14.04 10.48 -14.24
C GLU A 348 -12.51 10.36 -14.30
N ARG A 349 -11.80 11.29 -13.65
CA ARG A 349 -10.32 11.28 -13.59
C ARG A 349 -9.78 9.99 -13.02
N ILE A 350 -10.30 9.50 -11.89
CA ILE A 350 -9.87 8.25 -11.26
C ILE A 350 -10.06 7.06 -12.21
N ILE A 351 -11.20 6.97 -12.90
CA ILE A 351 -11.47 5.88 -13.85
C ILE A 351 -10.54 5.99 -15.07
N GLN A 352 -10.29 7.20 -15.59
CA GLN A 352 -9.36 7.42 -16.71
C GLN A 352 -7.92 7.04 -16.35
N GLU A 353 -7.45 7.40 -15.16
CA GLU A 353 -6.13 7.01 -14.66
C GLU A 353 -5.99 5.47 -14.61
N GLN A 354 -7.01 4.77 -14.09
CA GLN A 354 -7.04 3.30 -14.06
C GLN A 354 -7.04 2.67 -15.47
N ILE A 355 -7.78 3.27 -16.41
CA ILE A 355 -7.78 2.84 -17.82
C ILE A 355 -6.39 3.03 -18.42
N TYR A 356 -5.76 4.18 -18.20
CA TYR A 356 -4.44 4.49 -18.72
C TYR A 356 -3.37 3.55 -18.18
N GLU A 357 -3.35 3.29 -16.87
CA GLU A 357 -2.44 2.33 -16.23
C GLU A 357 -2.64 0.92 -16.80
N THR A 358 -3.90 0.50 -16.99
CA THR A 358 -4.23 -0.81 -17.57
C THR A 358 -3.74 -0.91 -19.03
N LEU A 359 -3.90 0.16 -19.82
CA LEU A 359 -3.42 0.21 -21.21
C LEU A 359 -1.89 0.18 -21.29
N ALA A 360 -1.19 0.91 -20.42
CA ALA A 360 0.26 0.89 -20.34
C ALA A 360 0.78 -0.53 -20.05
N ALA A 361 0.17 -1.21 -19.08
CA ALA A 361 0.49 -2.60 -18.74
C ALA A 361 0.21 -3.58 -19.92
N ILE A 362 -0.93 -3.43 -20.61
CA ILE A 362 -1.25 -4.25 -21.80
C ILE A 362 -0.21 -4.05 -22.91
N ASN A 363 0.16 -2.80 -23.19
CA ASN A 363 1.13 -2.49 -24.25
C ASN A 363 2.50 -3.08 -23.93
N GLU A 364 2.96 -2.98 -22.69
CA GLU A 364 4.21 -3.58 -22.26
C GLU A 364 4.19 -5.11 -22.40
N LEU A 365 3.13 -5.76 -21.93
CA LEU A 365 2.96 -7.20 -22.10
C LEU A 365 2.95 -7.63 -23.58
N LYS A 366 2.35 -6.84 -24.46
CA LYS A 366 2.35 -7.13 -25.92
C LYS A 366 3.73 -7.00 -26.52
N VAL A 367 4.49 -5.96 -26.17
CA VAL A 367 5.86 -5.74 -26.68
C VAL A 367 6.79 -6.89 -26.25
N HIS A 368 6.63 -7.38 -25.04
CA HIS A 368 7.47 -8.44 -24.48
C HIS A 368 6.90 -9.85 -24.64
N ALA A 369 5.95 -10.08 -25.55
CA ALA A 369 5.25 -11.35 -25.80
C ALA A 369 4.64 -12.00 -24.54
N GLY A 370 3.90 -11.23 -23.73
CA GLY A 370 3.20 -11.63 -22.50
C GLY A 370 2.29 -12.84 -22.63
N GLU A 371 2.00 -13.50 -21.50
CA GLU A 371 1.02 -14.58 -21.50
C GLU A 371 -0.31 -14.05 -22.04
N ASN A 372 -0.84 -14.68 -23.09
CA ASN A 372 -2.13 -14.32 -23.69
C ASN A 372 -3.28 -14.29 -22.67
N PHE A 373 -3.15 -15.03 -21.57
CA PHE A 373 -4.15 -15.05 -20.50
C PHE A 373 -4.14 -13.74 -19.68
N SER A 374 -2.97 -13.24 -19.29
CA SER A 374 -2.84 -11.99 -18.55
C SER A 374 -3.31 -10.79 -19.38
N ILE A 375 -2.97 -10.77 -20.67
CA ILE A 375 -3.44 -9.74 -21.60
C ILE A 375 -4.96 -9.77 -21.73
N LYS A 376 -5.57 -10.95 -21.92
CA LYS A 376 -7.04 -11.09 -22.00
C LYS A 376 -7.76 -10.64 -20.72
N GLN A 377 -7.18 -10.92 -19.55
CA GLN A 377 -7.74 -10.49 -18.28
C GLN A 377 -7.67 -8.97 -18.13
N MET A 378 -6.55 -8.35 -18.49
CA MET A 378 -6.41 -6.88 -18.46
C MET A 378 -7.31 -6.19 -19.48
N GLU A 379 -7.47 -6.75 -20.69
CA GLU A 379 -8.42 -6.24 -21.69
C GLU A 379 -9.87 -6.31 -21.17
N LYS A 380 -10.23 -7.37 -20.43
CA LYS A 380 -11.54 -7.46 -19.78
C LYS A 380 -11.70 -6.38 -18.71
N THR A 381 -10.69 -6.16 -17.86
CA THR A 381 -10.70 -5.10 -16.85
C THR A 381 -10.84 -3.73 -17.49
N ARG A 382 -10.10 -3.44 -18.56
CA ARG A 382 -10.20 -2.20 -19.34
C ARG A 382 -11.64 -1.95 -19.82
N LYS A 383 -12.25 -2.95 -20.49
CA LYS A 383 -13.64 -2.85 -20.97
C LYS A 383 -14.64 -2.58 -19.85
N THR A 384 -14.43 -3.20 -18.68
CA THR A 384 -15.28 -2.94 -17.51
C THR A 384 -15.14 -1.50 -17.03
N LEU A 385 -13.91 -0.95 -17.01
CA LEU A 385 -13.67 0.45 -16.63
C LEU A 385 -14.25 1.43 -17.67
N GLU A 386 -14.10 1.13 -18.97
CA GLU A 386 -14.69 1.93 -20.05
C GLU A 386 -16.24 1.96 -19.94
N THR A 387 -16.88 0.82 -19.69
CA THR A 387 -18.32 0.74 -19.46
C THR A 387 -18.74 1.55 -18.21
N LYS A 388 -17.93 1.49 -17.13
CA LYS A 388 -18.15 2.26 -15.91
C LYS A 388 -18.07 3.78 -16.20
N LEU A 389 -17.11 4.20 -17.03
CA LEU A 389 -16.92 5.56 -17.45
C LEU A 389 -18.09 6.07 -18.31
N GLU A 390 -18.55 5.27 -19.28
CA GLU A 390 -19.71 5.60 -20.12
C GLU A 390 -20.98 5.74 -19.27
N LYS A 391 -21.17 4.83 -18.32
CA LYS A 391 -22.31 4.89 -17.39
C LYS A 391 -22.24 6.18 -16.55
N LEU A 392 -21.08 6.51 -15.99
CA LEU A 392 -20.87 7.74 -15.22
C LEU A 392 -21.25 8.98 -16.05
N ARG A 393 -20.82 9.05 -17.32
CA ARG A 393 -21.13 10.15 -18.24
C ARG A 393 -22.62 10.21 -18.61
N SER A 394 -23.31 9.07 -18.67
CA SER A 394 -24.74 9.02 -18.95
C SER A 394 -25.60 9.47 -17.75
N ASP A 395 -25.12 9.24 -16.54
CA ASP A 395 -25.83 9.57 -15.30
C ASP A 395 -25.60 11.01 -14.84
N GLU A 396 -24.60 11.74 -15.39
CA GLU A 396 -24.24 13.13 -15.03
C GLU A 396 -25.42 14.11 -15.03
N ARG A 397 -26.44 13.86 -15.86
CA ARG A 397 -27.58 14.74 -16.04
C ARG A 397 -28.67 14.66 -14.96
N LYS A 398 -28.50 13.78 -13.93
CA LYS A 398 -29.62 13.45 -13.04
C LYS A 398 -29.48 13.94 -11.60
N ASP A 399 -28.30 14.29 -11.10
CA ASP A 399 -28.12 14.53 -9.66
C ASP A 399 -27.57 15.93 -9.34
N ASP A 400 -28.47 16.82 -8.92
CA ASP A 400 -28.13 18.04 -8.17
C ASP A 400 -27.87 17.70 -6.68
N VAL A 401 -26.79 16.94 -6.43
CA VAL A 401 -26.39 16.51 -5.08
C VAL A 401 -25.10 17.22 -4.68
N ILE A 402 -25.03 17.66 -3.41
CA ILE A 402 -23.81 18.22 -2.84
C ILE A 402 -22.75 17.11 -2.76
N THR A 403 -21.59 17.33 -3.36
CA THR A 403 -20.49 16.38 -3.40
C THR A 403 -19.62 16.42 -2.14
N PHE A 404 -18.79 15.41 -1.93
CA PHE A 404 -17.92 15.33 -0.77
C PHE A 404 -16.97 16.53 -0.68
N GLU A 405 -16.43 16.97 -1.81
CA GLU A 405 -15.55 18.14 -1.93
C GLU A 405 -16.23 19.43 -1.45
N GLN A 406 -17.53 19.58 -1.75
CA GLN A 406 -18.32 20.74 -1.37
C GLN A 406 -18.66 20.79 0.13
N LEU A 407 -18.49 19.68 0.86
CA LEU A 407 -18.71 19.66 2.31
C LEU A 407 -17.66 20.49 3.08
N GLY A 408 -16.49 20.71 2.47
CA GLY A 408 -15.38 21.40 3.13
C GLY A 408 -14.74 20.59 4.26
N VAL A 409 -14.88 19.26 4.24
CA VAL A 409 -14.22 18.36 5.18
C VAL A 409 -12.75 18.27 4.84
N ASP A 410 -11.90 18.51 5.82
CA ASP A 410 -10.43 18.43 5.70
C ASP A 410 -9.81 17.38 6.62
N ARG A 411 -10.61 16.72 7.47
CA ARG A 411 -10.18 15.59 8.28
C ARG A 411 -11.26 14.53 8.41
N LEU A 412 -10.89 13.29 8.08
CA LEU A 412 -11.77 12.13 8.08
C LEU A 412 -11.31 11.12 9.14
N PHE A 413 -12.17 10.79 10.06
CA PHE A 413 -11.98 9.73 11.05
C PHE A 413 -12.90 8.56 10.70
N VAL A 414 -12.35 7.35 10.56
CA VAL A 414 -13.12 6.16 10.21
C VAL A 414 -12.95 5.10 11.28
N ASP A 415 -14.02 4.86 12.02
CA ASP A 415 -14.05 3.79 13.00
C ASP A 415 -14.45 2.46 12.34
N GLU A 416 -13.88 1.36 12.85
CA GLU A 416 -14.02 0.02 12.29
C GLU A 416 -13.69 -0.02 10.78
N SER A 417 -12.56 0.59 10.43
CA SER A 417 -12.09 0.76 9.05
C SER A 417 -11.92 -0.55 8.28
N HIS A 418 -11.82 -1.69 8.98
CA HIS A 418 -11.82 -3.03 8.36
C HIS A 418 -13.07 -3.31 7.51
N ALA A 419 -14.17 -2.54 7.70
CA ALA A 419 -15.35 -2.61 6.84
C ALA A 419 -15.05 -2.25 5.37
N PHE A 420 -13.95 -1.55 5.09
CA PHE A 420 -13.54 -1.09 3.76
C PHE A 420 -12.36 -1.89 3.16
N LYS A 421 -12.05 -3.07 3.70
CA LYS A 421 -10.91 -3.90 3.26
C LYS A 421 -11.03 -4.48 1.84
N ASN A 422 -12.23 -4.55 1.27
CA ASN A 422 -12.49 -5.14 -0.05
C ASN A 422 -12.28 -4.13 -1.18
N LEU A 423 -11.12 -3.48 -1.21
CA LEU A 423 -10.72 -2.60 -2.31
C LEU A 423 -10.21 -3.45 -3.48
N PHE A 424 -10.72 -3.18 -4.68
CA PHE A 424 -10.32 -3.89 -5.89
C PHE A 424 -8.80 -3.80 -6.12
N LEU A 425 -8.21 -4.91 -6.47
CA LEU A 425 -6.83 -5.00 -6.93
C LEU A 425 -6.71 -5.99 -8.10
N THR A 426 -5.75 -5.74 -8.96
CA THR A 426 -5.35 -6.67 -10.02
C THR A 426 -4.14 -7.46 -9.56
N THR A 427 -4.14 -8.77 -9.81
CA THR A 427 -3.01 -9.65 -9.49
C THR A 427 -2.94 -10.82 -10.46
N LYS A 428 -1.73 -11.26 -10.74
CA LYS A 428 -1.46 -12.51 -11.46
C LYS A 428 -1.43 -13.73 -10.55
N MET A 429 -1.38 -13.50 -9.22
CA MET A 429 -1.38 -14.57 -8.24
C MET A 429 -2.73 -15.28 -8.21
N ARG A 430 -2.72 -16.59 -8.03
CA ARG A 430 -3.94 -17.43 -7.92
C ARG A 430 -4.02 -18.02 -6.53
N ASN A 431 -5.25 -18.10 -6.00
CA ASN A 431 -5.55 -18.72 -4.70
C ASN A 431 -4.86 -18.02 -3.49
N VAL A 432 -4.69 -16.71 -3.54
CA VAL A 432 -4.24 -15.95 -2.37
C VAL A 432 -5.45 -15.67 -1.49
N ALA A 433 -5.38 -16.10 -0.24
CA ALA A 433 -6.43 -15.85 0.74
C ALA A 433 -6.61 -14.34 0.95
N GLY A 434 -7.86 -13.88 1.07
CA GLY A 434 -8.17 -12.46 1.30
C GLY A 434 -8.11 -11.56 0.06
N LEU A 435 -7.81 -12.11 -1.13
CA LEU A 435 -7.94 -11.36 -2.38
C LEU A 435 -9.41 -11.27 -2.79
N SER A 436 -9.98 -10.07 -2.71
CA SER A 436 -11.29 -9.81 -3.31
C SER A 436 -11.09 -9.49 -4.79
N THR A 437 -11.60 -10.37 -5.66
CA THR A 437 -11.69 -10.11 -7.10
C THR A 437 -12.93 -9.29 -7.46
N SER A 438 -13.84 -9.09 -6.50
CA SER A 438 -15.02 -8.24 -6.65
C SER A 438 -14.77 -6.90 -5.93
N GLU A 439 -14.94 -5.81 -6.67
CA GLU A 439 -14.90 -4.46 -6.13
C GLU A 439 -16.13 -4.21 -5.27
N ALA A 440 -15.94 -3.87 -3.99
CA ALA A 440 -16.99 -3.30 -3.19
C ALA A 440 -17.06 -1.79 -3.49
N GLN A 441 -18.18 -1.33 -4.04
CA GLN A 441 -18.39 0.08 -4.41
C GLN A 441 -18.03 1.04 -3.25
N LYS A 442 -18.38 0.68 -2.01
CA LYS A 442 -18.04 1.44 -0.80
C LYS A 442 -16.53 1.63 -0.59
N SER A 443 -15.73 0.61 -0.91
CA SER A 443 -14.27 0.69 -0.74
C SER A 443 -13.63 1.57 -1.81
N SER A 444 -14.12 1.52 -3.05
CA SER A 444 -13.66 2.42 -4.12
C SER A 444 -14.07 3.87 -3.88
N ASP A 445 -15.27 4.10 -3.36
CA ASP A 445 -15.74 5.43 -2.96
C ASP A 445 -14.87 5.99 -1.81
N MET A 446 -14.63 5.21 -0.77
CA MET A 446 -13.72 5.56 0.33
C MET A 446 -12.32 5.90 -0.21
N PHE A 447 -11.79 5.09 -1.13
CA PHE A 447 -10.46 5.33 -1.72
C PHE A 447 -10.40 6.68 -2.44
N GLY A 448 -11.39 6.99 -3.27
CA GLY A 448 -11.47 8.29 -3.95
C GLY A 448 -11.52 9.48 -2.99
N LYS A 449 -12.25 9.36 -1.88
CA LYS A 449 -12.33 10.38 -0.82
C LYS A 449 -11.02 10.54 -0.06
N CYS A 450 -10.33 9.44 0.25
CA CYS A 450 -8.99 9.50 0.85
C CYS A 450 -7.99 10.19 -0.08
N ARG A 451 -8.02 9.88 -1.39
CA ARG A 451 -7.18 10.55 -2.38
C ARG A 451 -7.44 12.06 -2.46
N TYR A 452 -8.71 12.46 -2.38
CA TYR A 452 -9.07 13.90 -2.31
C TYR A 452 -8.46 14.56 -1.06
N LEU A 453 -8.62 13.93 0.10
CA LEU A 453 -8.08 14.47 1.34
C LEU A 453 -6.54 14.54 1.32
N ASP A 454 -5.87 13.56 0.74
CA ASP A 454 -4.42 13.58 0.55
C ASP A 454 -3.97 14.80 -0.28
N GLU A 455 -4.71 15.12 -1.35
CA GLU A 455 -4.39 16.26 -2.21
C GLU A 455 -4.52 17.60 -1.46
N ILE A 456 -5.58 17.79 -0.67
CA ILE A 456 -5.83 19.08 0.01
C ILE A 456 -5.07 19.23 1.33
N THR A 457 -4.63 18.12 1.96
CA THR A 457 -3.99 18.14 3.29
C THR A 457 -2.52 17.73 3.28
N GLY A 458 -1.99 17.36 2.11
CA GLY A 458 -0.62 16.83 2.01
C GLY A 458 -0.43 15.49 2.74
N GLY A 459 -1.46 14.60 2.74
CA GLY A 459 -1.41 13.29 3.37
C GLY A 459 -1.58 13.32 4.89
N ARG A 460 -2.34 14.27 5.41
CA ARG A 460 -2.63 14.43 6.86
C ARG A 460 -4.12 14.42 7.20
N GLY A 461 -4.97 14.09 6.23
CA GLY A 461 -6.42 14.22 6.34
C GLY A 461 -7.17 12.97 6.79
N VAL A 462 -6.52 11.81 6.93
CA VAL A 462 -7.21 10.53 7.15
C VAL A 462 -6.70 9.82 8.39
N VAL A 463 -7.64 9.44 9.27
CA VAL A 463 -7.37 8.63 10.47
C VAL A 463 -8.30 7.41 10.46
N PHE A 464 -7.72 6.24 10.35
CA PHE A 464 -8.42 4.95 10.44
C PHE A 464 -8.25 4.35 11.83
N ALA A 465 -9.30 3.75 12.36
CA ALA A 465 -9.26 3.03 13.62
C ALA A 465 -9.87 1.63 13.45
N THR A 466 -9.20 0.61 13.97
CA THR A 466 -9.71 -0.78 14.01
C THR A 466 -8.92 -1.60 15.01
N GLY A 467 -9.60 -2.55 15.68
CA GLY A 467 -8.94 -3.56 16.51
C GLY A 467 -8.39 -4.75 15.68
N THR A 468 -8.72 -4.84 14.40
CA THR A 468 -8.34 -5.96 13.53
C THR A 468 -7.81 -5.44 12.19
N PRO A 469 -6.62 -4.81 12.17
CA PRO A 469 -6.06 -4.22 10.95
C PRO A 469 -5.73 -5.28 9.89
N VAL A 470 -5.31 -6.46 10.32
CA VAL A 470 -5.06 -7.63 9.48
C VAL A 470 -5.73 -8.84 10.14
N SER A 471 -6.75 -9.42 9.51
CA SER A 471 -7.49 -10.56 10.06
C SER A 471 -7.29 -11.86 9.28
N ASN A 472 -7.22 -11.80 7.96
CA ASN A 472 -7.19 -13.00 7.12
C ASN A 472 -5.92 -13.12 6.26
N SER A 473 -5.35 -12.00 5.83
CA SER A 473 -4.25 -12.01 4.88
C SER A 473 -3.47 -10.69 4.90
N MET A 474 -2.18 -10.76 4.58
CA MET A 474 -1.32 -9.59 4.37
C MET A 474 -1.84 -8.65 3.27
N THR A 475 -2.74 -9.12 2.40
CA THR A 475 -3.40 -8.26 1.40
C THR A 475 -4.23 -7.14 2.04
N GLU A 476 -4.75 -7.36 3.24
CA GLU A 476 -5.47 -6.33 4.00
C GLU A 476 -4.54 -5.17 4.40
N LEU A 477 -3.29 -5.48 4.76
CA LEU A 477 -2.27 -4.46 5.03
C LEU A 477 -1.99 -3.60 3.79
N TYR A 478 -1.82 -4.24 2.62
CA TYR A 478 -1.66 -3.51 1.36
C TYR A 478 -2.84 -2.59 1.08
N THR A 479 -4.05 -3.04 1.33
CA THR A 479 -5.27 -2.23 1.18
C THR A 479 -5.25 -1.01 2.10
N VAL A 480 -4.86 -1.18 3.36
CA VAL A 480 -4.70 -0.05 4.30
C VAL A 480 -3.62 0.92 3.83
N MET A 481 -2.48 0.42 3.33
CA MET A 481 -1.43 1.26 2.76
C MET A 481 -1.92 2.05 1.54
N ARG A 482 -2.79 1.49 0.70
CA ARG A 482 -3.40 2.22 -0.41
C ARG A 482 -4.27 3.39 0.05
N TYR A 483 -4.97 3.25 1.16
CA TYR A 483 -5.75 4.35 1.72
C TYR A 483 -4.89 5.44 2.35
N LEU A 484 -3.85 5.06 3.11
CA LEU A 484 -3.13 5.97 4.00
C LEU A 484 -1.77 6.43 3.46
N GLN A 485 -1.16 5.69 2.52
CA GLN A 485 0.21 5.89 2.05
C GLN A 485 0.34 5.77 0.53
N TYR A 486 -0.69 6.15 -0.23
CA TYR A 486 -0.69 5.93 -1.68
C TYR A 486 0.46 6.63 -2.39
N SER A 487 0.79 7.87 -2.02
CA SER A 487 1.92 8.62 -2.57
C SER A 487 3.26 7.90 -2.34
N THR A 488 3.45 7.32 -1.17
CA THR A 488 4.65 6.52 -0.85
C THR A 488 4.72 5.25 -1.70
N LEU A 489 3.59 4.57 -1.92
CA LEU A 489 3.52 3.42 -2.81
C LEU A 489 3.87 3.80 -4.27
N GLN A 490 3.41 4.97 -4.73
CA GLN A 490 3.76 5.50 -6.06
C GLN A 490 5.26 5.79 -6.19
N GLN A 491 5.84 6.51 -5.23
CA GLN A 491 7.26 6.84 -5.21
C GLN A 491 8.14 5.58 -5.22
N LYS A 492 7.73 4.55 -4.48
CA LYS A 492 8.44 3.27 -4.41
C LYS A 492 8.06 2.29 -5.52
N LYS A 493 7.20 2.67 -6.47
CA LYS A 493 6.68 1.81 -7.56
C LYS A 493 5.99 0.53 -7.06
N LEU A 494 5.31 0.61 -5.93
CA LEU A 494 4.62 -0.49 -5.25
C LEU A 494 3.08 -0.36 -5.33
N THR A 495 2.56 0.43 -6.27
CA THR A 495 1.11 0.61 -6.48
C THR A 495 0.43 -0.64 -7.05
N HIS A 496 1.18 -1.51 -7.70
CA HIS A 496 0.66 -2.79 -8.16
C HIS A 496 0.85 -3.85 -7.06
N PHE A 497 -0.20 -4.62 -6.76
CA PHE A 497 -0.18 -5.61 -5.68
C PHE A 497 0.96 -6.62 -5.81
N ASP A 498 1.19 -7.13 -7.01
CA ASP A 498 2.23 -8.14 -7.25
C ASP A 498 3.65 -7.57 -7.01
N CYS A 499 3.87 -6.28 -7.29
CA CYS A 499 5.13 -5.59 -6.97
C CYS A 499 5.34 -5.50 -5.46
N TRP A 500 4.29 -5.10 -4.74
CA TRP A 500 4.32 -5.01 -3.28
C TRP A 500 4.50 -6.39 -2.63
N ALA A 501 3.72 -7.40 -3.05
CA ALA A 501 3.78 -8.74 -2.50
C ALA A 501 5.12 -9.46 -2.76
N SER A 502 5.82 -9.10 -3.83
CA SER A 502 7.14 -9.69 -4.15
C SER A 502 8.29 -9.07 -3.36
N THR A 503 8.01 -8.04 -2.55
CA THR A 503 9.03 -7.37 -1.73
C THR A 503 9.32 -8.14 -0.44
N PHE A 504 8.34 -8.95 0.00
CA PHE A 504 8.37 -9.71 1.26
C PHE A 504 8.67 -11.18 1.09
#